data_1026accfcabdb75e2d31e2b0b81470d4
#
_entry.id   1026accfcabdb75e2d31e2b0b81470d4
#
_cell.length_a   1.000
_cell.length_b   1.000
_cell.length_c   1.000
_cell.angle_alpha   90.00
_cell.angle_beta   90.00
_cell.angle_gamma   90.00
#
_symmetry.space_group_name_H-M   'P 1'
#
loop_
_entity.id
_entity.type
_entity.pdbx_description
1 polymer ?
#
loop_
_entity_poly.entity_id
_entity_poly.type
_entity_poly.pdbx_seq_one_letter_code
_entity_poly.pdbx_strand_id
1 'polypeptide(L)'
;MKKLVLSLSLVLAFSSATAAFAAIPQKIRIGTDPTYAPFESKNAQGELVGFDIDLAKELCKRINTQCTFVENPLDALIPSLKAKKIDAIMSSLSITEKRQQEIAFTDKLYAADSRLVVAKDSAIQPTIESLKGKRVGVLQGTTQETFGNEHWAPKGIEIVSYQGQDNIYSDLTAGRIDAAFQEGFLKQPVGKDYKFGGPSVKDEKLFGVGTGMGLRKDDNELREALNKAFAEMRADGTYEKLAKKYFDFDVYGG
;
A
#
# COMPACT_ATOMS: atom_id res chain seq x y z
N MET A 1 -81.16 30.27 -5.80
CA MET A 1 -79.86 30.45 -6.47
C MET A 1 -78.79 30.15 -5.45
N LYS A 2 -78.28 28.92 -5.41
CA LYS A 2 -77.23 28.48 -4.49
C LYS A 2 -75.91 28.47 -5.24
N LYS A 3 -74.93 29.30 -4.86
CA LYS A 3 -73.59 29.35 -5.42
C LYS A 3 -72.75 28.29 -4.71
N LEU A 4 -72.32 27.30 -5.47
CA LEU A 4 -71.39 26.25 -5.05
C LEU A 4 -69.97 26.81 -5.19
N VAL A 5 -69.22 26.97 -4.09
CA VAL A 5 -67.79 27.37 -4.10
C VAL A 5 -66.99 26.10 -4.04
N LEU A 6 -66.29 25.79 -5.14
CA LEU A 6 -65.37 24.65 -5.25
C LEU A 6 -64.00 25.05 -4.77
N SER A 7 -63.62 24.62 -3.57
CA SER A 7 -62.25 24.87 -3.00
C SER A 7 -61.33 23.82 -3.56
N LEU A 8 -60.38 24.22 -4.42
CA LEU A 8 -59.31 23.38 -5.01
C LEU A 8 -58.11 23.38 -4.03
N SER A 9 -58.00 22.33 -3.22
CA SER A 9 -56.85 22.15 -2.31
C SER A 9 -55.67 21.58 -3.11
N LEU A 10 -54.66 22.42 -3.35
CA LEU A 10 -53.38 22.08 -3.98
C LEU A 10 -52.50 21.38 -2.94
N VAL A 11 -52.38 20.08 -2.96
CA VAL A 11 -51.44 19.31 -2.13
C VAL A 11 -50.08 19.36 -2.80
N LEU A 12 -49.17 20.21 -2.26
CA LEU A 12 -47.75 20.19 -2.60
C LEU A 12 -47.11 18.93 -1.97
N ALA A 13 -46.88 17.89 -2.80
CA ALA A 13 -46.05 16.76 -2.42
C ALA A 13 -44.58 17.21 -2.39
N PHE A 14 -44.06 17.49 -1.20
CA PHE A 14 -42.60 17.61 -1.00
C PHE A 14 -41.96 16.24 -1.18
N SER A 15 -41.43 15.94 -2.38
CA SER A 15 -40.54 14.82 -2.60
C SER A 15 -39.21 15.10 -1.90
N SER A 16 -39.07 14.59 -0.67
CA SER A 16 -37.76 14.54 0.01
C SER A 16 -36.89 13.58 -0.78
N ALA A 17 -36.02 14.11 -1.64
CA ALA A 17 -34.91 13.34 -2.22
C ALA A 17 -33.96 12.98 -1.06
N THR A 18 -34.19 11.82 -0.44
CA THR A 18 -33.17 11.21 0.42
C THR A 18 -31.98 10.88 -0.49
N ALA A 19 -30.89 11.64 -0.36
CA ALA A 19 -29.62 11.25 -0.93
C ALA A 19 -29.32 9.84 -0.37
N ALA A 20 -29.43 8.85 -1.22
CA ALA A 20 -29.01 7.48 -0.89
C ALA A 20 -27.48 7.54 -0.78
N PHE A 21 -26.97 7.72 0.44
CA PHE A 21 -25.57 7.44 0.72
C PHE A 21 -25.34 5.96 0.36
N ALA A 22 -24.41 5.70 -0.53
CA ALA A 22 -24.06 4.33 -0.87
C ALA A 22 -23.61 3.64 0.42
N ALA A 23 -24.34 2.63 0.87
CA ALA A 23 -24.01 1.94 2.11
C ALA A 23 -22.65 1.24 1.94
N ILE A 24 -21.81 1.30 2.97
CA ILE A 24 -20.55 0.56 2.99
C ILE A 24 -20.86 -0.92 2.73
N PRO A 25 -20.19 -1.58 1.78
CA PRO A 25 -20.43 -2.97 1.49
C PRO A 25 -20.24 -3.86 2.73
N GLN A 26 -21.12 -4.82 2.95
CA GLN A 26 -20.98 -5.77 4.08
C GLN A 26 -19.74 -6.66 3.93
N LYS A 27 -19.20 -6.79 2.73
CA LYS A 27 -18.00 -7.55 2.42
C LYS A 27 -17.16 -6.80 1.39
N ILE A 28 -15.87 -6.67 1.66
CA ILE A 28 -14.88 -6.11 0.74
C ILE A 28 -13.77 -7.12 0.46
N ARG A 29 -13.29 -7.13 -0.78
CA ARG A 29 -12.17 -7.93 -1.24
C ARG A 29 -10.95 -7.02 -1.28
N ILE A 30 -9.93 -7.35 -0.51
CA ILE A 30 -8.68 -6.59 -0.40
C ILE A 30 -7.60 -7.31 -1.19
N GLY A 31 -7.05 -6.65 -2.21
CA GLY A 31 -5.90 -7.15 -2.96
C GLY A 31 -4.61 -6.94 -2.19
N THR A 32 -3.74 -7.95 -2.16
CA THR A 32 -2.45 -7.93 -1.47
C THR A 32 -1.45 -8.81 -2.20
N ASP A 33 -0.15 -8.45 -2.15
CA ASP A 33 0.97 -9.26 -2.63
C ASP A 33 1.68 -9.92 -1.44
N PRO A 34 1.45 -11.22 -1.16
CA PRO A 34 1.91 -11.86 0.07
C PRO A 34 3.40 -12.25 0.05
N THR A 35 4.24 -11.45 -0.58
CA THR A 35 5.70 -11.67 -0.66
C THR A 35 6.49 -10.62 0.10
N TYR A 36 5.83 -9.69 0.82
CA TYR A 36 6.44 -8.48 1.37
C TYR A 36 6.40 -8.40 2.90
N ALA A 37 7.05 -9.37 3.58
CA ALA A 37 7.20 -9.32 5.05
C ALA A 37 7.99 -8.06 5.47
N PRO A 38 7.64 -7.41 6.61
CA PRO A 38 6.66 -7.80 7.62
C PRO A 38 5.23 -7.29 7.37
N PHE A 39 4.96 -6.69 6.20
CA PHE A 39 3.65 -6.09 5.91
C PHE A 39 2.61 -7.13 5.50
N GLU A 40 2.91 -7.96 4.52
CA GLU A 40 2.08 -9.04 4.05
C GLU A 40 2.94 -10.23 3.60
N SER A 41 2.64 -11.39 4.15
CA SER A 41 3.34 -12.64 3.83
C SER A 41 2.49 -13.85 4.20
N LYS A 42 2.96 -15.03 3.86
CA LYS A 42 2.38 -16.29 4.33
C LYS A 42 3.21 -16.88 5.47
N ASN A 43 2.52 -17.32 6.51
CA ASN A 43 3.14 -18.14 7.55
C ASN A 43 3.35 -19.59 7.07
N ALA A 44 3.93 -20.43 7.92
CA ALA A 44 4.19 -21.85 7.60
C ALA A 44 2.91 -22.67 7.34
N GLN A 45 1.75 -22.19 7.78
CA GLN A 45 0.44 -22.78 7.53
C GLN A 45 -0.22 -22.28 6.26
N GLY A 46 0.41 -21.35 5.53
CA GLY A 46 -0.13 -20.71 4.33
C GLY A 46 -1.12 -19.58 4.60
N GLU A 47 -1.28 -19.16 5.85
CA GLU A 47 -2.18 -18.08 6.23
C GLU A 47 -1.54 -16.71 5.98
N LEU A 48 -2.34 -15.73 5.55
CA LEU A 48 -1.90 -14.35 5.39
C LEU A 48 -1.69 -13.69 6.75
N VAL A 49 -0.49 -13.18 6.97
CA VAL A 49 -0.03 -12.50 8.17
C VAL A 49 0.76 -11.25 7.81
N GLY A 50 0.89 -10.34 8.76
CA GLY A 50 1.68 -9.12 8.61
C GLY A 50 0.94 -7.87 9.07
N PHE A 51 1.67 -6.75 9.06
CA PHE A 51 1.16 -5.47 9.55
C PHE A 51 -0.04 -5.00 8.74
N ASP A 52 0.04 -5.03 7.41
CA ASP A 52 -1.04 -4.62 6.50
C ASP A 52 -2.27 -5.52 6.66
N ILE A 53 -2.04 -6.81 6.83
CA ILE A 53 -3.13 -7.78 7.04
C ILE A 53 -3.87 -7.51 8.36
N ASP A 54 -3.14 -7.29 9.45
CA ASP A 54 -3.73 -7.01 10.76
C ASP A 54 -4.40 -5.62 10.77
N LEU A 55 -3.79 -4.62 10.16
CA LEU A 55 -4.33 -3.26 10.04
C LEU A 55 -5.63 -3.27 9.24
N ALA A 56 -5.66 -3.94 8.09
CA ALA A 56 -6.86 -4.07 7.28
C ALA A 56 -8.00 -4.78 8.04
N LYS A 57 -7.69 -5.87 8.75
CA LYS A 57 -8.68 -6.59 9.58
C LYS A 57 -9.29 -5.68 10.65
N GLU A 58 -8.48 -4.88 11.35
CA GLU A 58 -8.98 -3.97 12.38
C GLU A 58 -9.80 -2.81 11.77
N LEU A 59 -9.36 -2.24 10.65
CA LEU A 59 -10.13 -1.22 9.92
C LEU A 59 -11.51 -1.76 9.50
N CYS A 60 -11.56 -2.94 8.89
CA CYS A 60 -12.81 -3.56 8.48
C CYS A 60 -13.75 -3.86 9.65
N LYS A 61 -13.21 -4.31 10.78
CA LYS A 61 -13.99 -4.51 12.01
C LYS A 61 -14.63 -3.21 12.48
N ARG A 62 -13.91 -2.09 12.46
CA ARG A 62 -14.41 -0.77 12.90
C ARG A 62 -15.50 -0.21 12.01
N ILE A 63 -15.43 -0.45 10.71
CA ILE A 63 -16.49 -0.05 9.78
C ILE A 63 -17.60 -1.11 9.64
N ASN A 64 -17.60 -2.13 10.51
CA ASN A 64 -18.59 -3.22 10.54
C ASN A 64 -18.74 -3.94 9.18
N THR A 65 -17.62 -4.28 8.55
CA THR A 65 -17.54 -4.96 7.25
C THR A 65 -16.66 -6.21 7.33
N GLN A 66 -16.96 -7.23 6.54
CA GLN A 66 -16.12 -8.41 6.41
C GLN A 66 -15.04 -8.21 5.36
N CYS A 67 -13.75 -8.34 5.76
CA CYS A 67 -12.63 -8.38 4.82
C CYS A 67 -12.36 -9.79 4.34
N THR A 68 -12.09 -9.91 3.04
CA THR A 68 -11.46 -11.09 2.44
C THR A 68 -10.27 -10.63 1.61
N PHE A 69 -9.20 -11.42 1.60
CA PHE A 69 -7.99 -11.08 0.87
C PHE A 69 -7.94 -11.84 -0.45
N VAL A 70 -7.44 -11.15 -1.50
CA VAL A 70 -7.23 -11.70 -2.85
C VAL A 70 -5.76 -11.47 -3.19
N GLU A 71 -5.03 -12.56 -3.35
CA GLU A 71 -3.60 -12.52 -3.66
C GLU A 71 -3.36 -12.19 -5.13
N ASN A 72 -2.52 -11.21 -5.39
CA ASN A 72 -2.06 -10.83 -6.72
C ASN A 72 -0.66 -10.23 -6.61
N PRO A 73 0.18 -10.34 -7.64
CA PRO A 73 1.40 -9.54 -7.73
C PRO A 73 1.09 -8.04 -7.66
N LEU A 74 2.02 -7.26 -7.11
CA LEU A 74 1.84 -5.83 -6.83
C LEU A 74 1.42 -5.03 -8.08
N ASP A 75 2.06 -5.29 -9.22
CA ASP A 75 1.77 -4.63 -10.50
C ASP A 75 0.37 -4.92 -11.06
N ALA A 76 -0.25 -6.04 -10.63
CA ALA A 76 -1.60 -6.43 -11.03
C ALA A 76 -2.70 -5.85 -10.12
N LEU A 77 -2.37 -5.25 -8.97
CA LEU A 77 -3.36 -4.79 -7.99
C LEU A 77 -4.21 -3.62 -8.50
N ILE A 78 -3.59 -2.57 -9.05
CA ILE A 78 -4.32 -1.40 -9.61
C ILE A 78 -5.22 -1.83 -10.79
N PRO A 79 -4.75 -2.60 -11.79
CA PRO A 79 -5.61 -3.18 -12.82
C PRO A 79 -6.78 -4.00 -12.26
N SER A 80 -6.54 -4.82 -11.24
CA SER A 80 -7.58 -5.64 -10.59
C SER A 80 -8.64 -4.80 -9.87
N LEU A 81 -8.23 -3.70 -9.22
CA LEU A 81 -9.13 -2.74 -8.57
C LEU A 81 -10.02 -2.04 -9.61
N LYS A 82 -9.44 -1.55 -10.71
CA LYS A 82 -10.17 -0.90 -11.82
C LYS A 82 -11.13 -1.86 -12.51
N ALA A 83 -10.74 -3.13 -12.63
CA ALA A 83 -11.58 -4.19 -13.17
C ALA A 83 -12.64 -4.72 -12.18
N LYS A 84 -12.76 -4.15 -10.98
CA LYS A 84 -13.69 -4.56 -9.90
C LYS A 84 -13.51 -6.04 -9.46
N LYS A 85 -12.32 -6.60 -9.65
CA LYS A 85 -11.97 -7.93 -9.13
C LYS A 85 -11.69 -7.87 -7.63
N ILE A 86 -11.21 -6.73 -7.15
CA ILE A 86 -11.00 -6.37 -5.74
C ILE A 86 -11.67 -5.02 -5.46
N ASP A 87 -11.87 -4.68 -4.20
CA ASP A 87 -12.57 -3.47 -3.77
C ASP A 87 -11.63 -2.47 -3.07
N ALA A 88 -10.51 -2.95 -2.55
CA ALA A 88 -9.44 -2.13 -2.00
C ALA A 88 -8.09 -2.80 -2.24
N ILE A 89 -7.01 -2.05 -2.12
CA ILE A 89 -5.63 -2.55 -2.13
C ILE A 89 -5.02 -2.26 -0.76
N MET A 90 -4.43 -3.27 -0.12
CA MET A 90 -3.60 -3.13 1.07
C MET A 90 -2.34 -3.97 0.86
N SER A 91 -1.25 -3.35 0.44
CA SER A 91 -0.03 -4.02 0.01
C SER A 91 1.14 -3.04 -0.08
N SER A 92 1.47 -2.37 1.01
CA SER A 92 2.53 -1.34 1.08
C SER A 92 2.49 -0.35 -0.11
N LEU A 93 1.28 0.03 -0.54
CA LEU A 93 1.09 0.81 -1.75
C LEU A 93 1.38 2.30 -1.52
N SER A 94 2.52 2.79 -2.00
CA SER A 94 2.92 4.20 -1.89
C SER A 94 1.91 5.14 -2.56
N ILE A 95 1.54 6.22 -1.87
CA ILE A 95 0.67 7.30 -2.36
C ILE A 95 1.51 8.20 -3.26
N THR A 96 1.42 8.04 -4.58
CA THR A 96 2.13 8.85 -5.56
C THR A 96 1.14 9.60 -6.46
N GLU A 97 1.55 10.76 -7.01
CA GLU A 97 0.73 11.51 -7.97
C GLU A 97 0.31 10.66 -9.17
N LYS A 98 1.22 9.85 -9.70
CA LYS A 98 0.93 8.95 -10.83
C LYS A 98 -0.19 7.97 -10.50
N ARG A 99 -0.15 7.32 -9.33
CA ARG A 99 -1.19 6.40 -8.89
C ARG A 99 -2.50 7.11 -8.57
N GLN A 100 -2.43 8.32 -7.99
CA GLN A 100 -3.61 9.15 -7.71
C GLN A 100 -4.35 9.62 -8.97
N GLN A 101 -3.68 9.67 -10.14
CA GLN A 101 -4.36 9.89 -11.42
C GLN A 101 -5.28 8.72 -11.80
N GLU A 102 -5.00 7.52 -11.32
CA GLU A 102 -5.76 6.30 -11.67
C GLU A 102 -6.74 5.86 -10.59
N ILE A 103 -6.37 5.96 -9.31
CA ILE A 103 -7.13 5.49 -8.16
C ILE A 103 -7.17 6.54 -7.05
N ALA A 104 -8.06 6.37 -6.07
CA ALA A 104 -8.04 7.13 -4.83
C ALA A 104 -7.26 6.39 -3.75
N PHE A 105 -6.88 7.11 -2.70
CA PHE A 105 -6.21 6.56 -1.52
C PHE A 105 -6.92 7.01 -0.25
N THR A 106 -6.79 6.22 0.80
CA THR A 106 -7.00 6.69 2.17
C THR A 106 -5.97 7.76 2.54
N ASP A 107 -6.11 8.36 3.71
CA ASP A 107 -5.04 9.10 4.34
C ASP A 107 -3.82 8.18 4.53
N LYS A 108 -2.63 8.80 4.73
CA LYS A 108 -1.40 8.06 5.01
C LYS A 108 -1.58 7.16 6.23
N LEU A 109 -1.28 5.88 6.07
CA LEU A 109 -1.31 4.90 7.16
C LEU A 109 0.06 4.74 7.83
N TYR A 110 1.15 4.85 7.05
CA TYR A 110 2.54 4.83 7.52
C TYR A 110 3.47 5.40 6.44
N ALA A 111 4.76 5.51 6.76
CA ALA A 111 5.77 5.99 5.82
C ALA A 111 6.99 5.07 5.82
N ALA A 112 7.67 4.99 4.68
CA ALA A 112 8.90 4.24 4.49
C ALA A 112 9.91 5.03 3.65
N ASP A 113 11.18 4.93 4.04
CA ASP A 113 12.30 5.36 3.20
C ASP A 113 12.62 4.29 2.15
N SER A 114 13.10 4.70 0.97
CA SER A 114 13.68 3.76 0.00
C SER A 114 15.15 3.51 0.31
N ARG A 115 15.54 2.25 0.43
CA ARG A 115 16.89 1.83 0.88
C ARG A 115 17.49 0.78 -0.04
N LEU A 116 18.80 0.82 -0.15
CA LEU A 116 19.56 -0.27 -0.77
C LEU A 116 19.87 -1.34 0.29
N VAL A 117 19.65 -2.60 -0.02
CA VAL A 117 20.04 -3.76 0.79
C VAL A 117 21.18 -4.47 0.10
N VAL A 118 22.25 -4.73 0.82
CA VAL A 118 23.48 -5.34 0.31
C VAL A 118 23.99 -6.40 1.28
N ALA A 119 24.87 -7.29 0.82
CA ALA A 119 25.56 -8.21 1.72
C ALA A 119 26.33 -7.44 2.81
N LYS A 120 26.44 -8.05 3.99
CA LYS A 120 27.03 -7.41 5.19
C LYS A 120 28.43 -6.83 4.96
N ASP A 121 29.26 -7.54 4.19
CA ASP A 121 30.63 -7.15 3.87
C ASP A 121 30.75 -6.26 2.64
N SER A 122 29.63 -5.98 1.96
CA SER A 122 29.60 -5.14 0.76
C SER A 122 29.82 -3.66 1.13
N ALA A 123 30.61 -2.97 0.30
CA ALA A 123 30.83 -1.51 0.38
C ALA A 123 29.91 -0.73 -0.59
N ILE A 124 28.97 -1.40 -1.25
CA ILE A 124 28.04 -0.77 -2.23
C ILE A 124 27.18 0.28 -1.53
N GLN A 125 27.13 1.46 -2.16
CA GLN A 125 26.35 2.62 -1.73
C GLN A 125 25.34 2.99 -2.82
N PRO A 126 24.25 3.72 -2.50
CA PRO A 126 23.24 4.12 -3.50
C PRO A 126 23.70 5.34 -4.32
N THR A 127 24.92 5.26 -4.85
CA THR A 127 25.50 6.27 -5.75
C THR A 127 25.79 5.65 -7.11
N ILE A 128 25.77 6.50 -8.16
CA ILE A 128 26.02 6.04 -9.53
C ILE A 128 27.40 5.37 -9.65
N GLU A 129 28.43 5.94 -9.01
CA GLU A 129 29.80 5.43 -9.05
C GLU A 129 29.90 4.04 -8.42
N SER A 130 29.20 3.83 -7.29
CA SER A 130 29.22 2.55 -6.57
C SER A 130 28.37 1.48 -7.25
N LEU A 131 27.29 1.87 -7.93
CA LEU A 131 26.33 0.97 -8.57
C LEU A 131 26.66 0.68 -10.04
N LYS A 132 27.55 1.45 -10.69
CA LYS A 132 27.88 1.27 -12.11
C LYS A 132 28.34 -0.16 -12.38
N GLY A 133 27.70 -0.81 -13.36
CA GLY A 133 27.95 -2.21 -13.72
C GLY A 133 27.42 -3.24 -12.71
N LYS A 134 26.65 -2.82 -11.72
CA LYS A 134 25.99 -3.69 -10.72
C LYS A 134 24.59 -4.05 -11.16
N ARG A 135 24.11 -5.18 -10.64
CA ARG A 135 22.75 -5.68 -10.81
C ARG A 135 21.96 -5.37 -9.56
N VAL A 136 20.89 -4.59 -9.69
CA VAL A 136 20.03 -4.17 -8.59
C VAL A 136 18.64 -4.77 -8.77
N GLY A 137 18.26 -5.67 -7.86
CA GLY A 137 16.93 -6.28 -7.82
C GLY A 137 15.88 -5.32 -7.27
N VAL A 138 14.73 -5.27 -7.92
CA VAL A 138 13.56 -4.47 -7.54
C VAL A 138 12.29 -5.29 -7.68
N LEU A 139 11.29 -5.02 -6.83
CA LEU A 139 9.97 -5.62 -6.99
C LEU A 139 9.21 -4.89 -8.09
N GLN A 140 8.63 -5.64 -9.02
CA GLN A 140 7.87 -5.13 -10.15
C GLN A 140 6.65 -4.32 -9.69
N GLY A 141 6.41 -3.18 -10.34
CA GLY A 141 5.31 -2.28 -10.01
C GLY A 141 5.60 -1.31 -8.85
N THR A 142 6.79 -1.38 -8.23
CA THR A 142 7.17 -0.46 -7.15
C THR A 142 7.66 0.89 -7.67
N THR A 143 7.67 1.86 -6.77
CA THR A 143 8.32 3.17 -7.02
C THR A 143 9.84 3.03 -7.13
N GLN A 144 10.43 2.05 -6.46
CA GLN A 144 11.84 1.72 -6.54
C GLN A 144 12.23 1.18 -7.94
N GLU A 145 11.37 0.36 -8.56
CA GLU A 145 11.57 -0.06 -9.94
C GLU A 145 11.55 1.15 -10.90
N THR A 146 10.54 2.02 -10.73
CA THR A 146 10.43 3.24 -11.54
C THR A 146 11.68 4.10 -11.40
N PHE A 147 12.12 4.37 -10.17
CA PHE A 147 13.33 5.13 -9.89
C PHE A 147 14.57 4.51 -10.52
N GLY A 148 14.75 3.19 -10.35
CA GLY A 148 15.89 2.45 -10.91
C GLY A 148 15.93 2.57 -12.44
N ASN A 149 14.80 2.40 -13.10
CA ASN A 149 14.71 2.48 -14.56
C ASN A 149 14.92 3.91 -15.09
N GLU A 150 14.42 4.93 -14.40
CA GLU A 150 14.54 6.33 -14.83
C GLU A 150 15.92 6.94 -14.51
N HIS A 151 16.51 6.61 -13.36
CA HIS A 151 17.71 7.30 -12.86
C HIS A 151 18.99 6.46 -12.90
N TRP A 152 18.89 5.13 -12.74
CA TRP A 152 20.05 4.24 -12.64
C TRP A 152 20.35 3.49 -13.93
N ALA A 153 19.35 2.92 -14.59
CA ALA A 153 19.55 2.16 -15.81
C ALA A 153 20.26 2.97 -16.93
N PRO A 154 19.92 4.26 -17.18
CA PRO A 154 20.62 5.07 -18.19
C PRO A 154 22.10 5.37 -17.85
N LYS A 155 22.52 5.08 -16.61
CA LYS A 155 23.89 5.27 -16.11
C LYS A 155 24.73 4.00 -16.08
N GLY A 156 24.19 2.90 -16.65
CA GLY A 156 24.89 1.61 -16.74
C GLY A 156 24.75 0.73 -15.50
N ILE A 157 23.66 0.89 -14.76
CA ILE A 157 23.25 0.02 -13.66
C ILE A 157 22.15 -0.89 -14.19
N GLU A 158 22.31 -2.20 -14.01
CA GLU A 158 21.31 -3.18 -14.46
C GLU A 158 20.18 -3.29 -13.42
N ILE A 159 18.96 -2.97 -13.83
CA ILE A 159 17.78 -3.14 -12.99
C ILE A 159 17.12 -4.46 -13.33
N VAL A 160 17.02 -5.33 -12.33
CA VAL A 160 16.43 -6.68 -12.46
C VAL A 160 15.10 -6.70 -11.71
N SER A 161 14.00 -6.77 -12.47
CA SER A 161 12.63 -6.76 -11.91
C SER A 161 12.18 -8.18 -11.57
N TYR A 162 11.57 -8.32 -10.39
CA TYR A 162 11.05 -9.58 -9.85
C TYR A 162 9.56 -9.44 -9.51
N GLN A 163 8.80 -10.54 -9.65
CA GLN A 163 7.38 -10.58 -9.26
C GLN A 163 7.16 -10.84 -7.76
N GLY A 164 8.20 -11.25 -7.02
CA GLY A 164 8.12 -11.49 -5.59
C GLY A 164 9.38 -11.04 -4.87
N GLN A 165 9.22 -10.43 -3.72
CA GLN A 165 10.34 -9.94 -2.91
C GLN A 165 11.25 -11.07 -2.39
N ASP A 166 10.70 -12.24 -2.13
CA ASP A 166 11.43 -13.45 -1.74
C ASP A 166 12.40 -13.93 -2.83
N ASN A 167 12.05 -13.76 -4.11
CA ASN A 167 12.94 -14.06 -5.23
C ASN A 167 14.14 -13.10 -5.28
N ILE A 168 13.93 -11.82 -4.94
CA ILE A 168 15.03 -10.84 -4.83
C ILE A 168 16.04 -11.28 -3.77
N TYR A 169 15.57 -11.69 -2.60
CA TYR A 169 16.47 -12.17 -1.53
C TYR A 169 17.17 -13.47 -1.89
N SER A 170 16.47 -14.38 -2.59
CA SER A 170 17.09 -15.62 -3.08
C SER A 170 18.23 -15.33 -4.04
N ASP A 171 18.05 -14.38 -4.96
CA ASP A 171 19.06 -14.00 -5.93
C ASP A 171 20.20 -13.17 -5.32
N LEU A 172 19.88 -12.31 -4.34
CA LEU A 172 20.89 -11.59 -3.59
C LEU A 172 21.77 -12.56 -2.78
N THR A 173 21.18 -13.57 -2.15
CA THR A 173 21.88 -14.60 -1.40
C THR A 173 22.78 -15.45 -2.32
N ALA A 174 22.31 -15.77 -3.50
CA ALA A 174 23.06 -16.54 -4.50
C ALA A 174 24.09 -15.71 -5.28
N GLY A 175 24.22 -14.40 -5.03
CA GLY A 175 25.11 -13.50 -5.76
C GLY A 175 24.71 -13.28 -7.23
N ARG A 176 23.45 -13.57 -7.59
CA ARG A 176 22.94 -13.30 -8.94
C ARG A 176 22.57 -11.83 -9.14
N ILE A 177 22.33 -11.10 -8.06
CA ILE A 177 22.28 -9.63 -8.00
C ILE A 177 23.22 -9.12 -6.92
N ASP A 178 23.64 -7.86 -7.03
CA ASP A 178 24.63 -7.25 -6.14
C ASP A 178 23.98 -6.45 -5.00
N ALA A 179 22.73 -6.02 -5.20
CA ALA A 179 21.93 -5.27 -4.22
C ALA A 179 20.44 -5.46 -4.49
N ALA A 180 19.61 -5.22 -3.47
CA ALA A 180 18.16 -5.05 -3.62
C ALA A 180 17.79 -3.60 -3.29
N PHE A 181 16.87 -2.99 -4.05
CA PHE A 181 16.38 -1.65 -3.77
C PHE A 181 14.89 -1.70 -3.43
N GLN A 182 14.53 -1.25 -2.23
CA GLN A 182 13.24 -1.48 -1.62
C GLN A 182 12.92 -0.48 -0.51
N GLU A 183 11.76 -0.59 0.10
CA GLU A 183 11.43 0.17 1.31
C GLU A 183 12.27 -0.25 2.50
N GLY A 184 12.61 0.70 3.37
CA GLY A 184 13.58 0.55 4.45
C GLY A 184 13.07 -0.11 5.73
N PHE A 185 11.98 -0.85 5.70
CA PHE A 185 11.42 -1.53 6.86
C PHE A 185 11.91 -2.98 7.03
N LEU A 186 13.19 -3.19 6.91
CA LEU A 186 13.72 -4.55 6.99
C LEU A 186 14.20 -4.89 8.39
N LYS A 187 13.28 -5.29 9.24
CA LYS A 187 13.66 -6.01 10.46
C LYS A 187 13.84 -7.51 10.26
N GLN A 188 13.16 -8.10 9.29
CA GLN A 188 13.27 -9.50 8.92
C GLN A 188 12.83 -9.67 7.46
N PRO A 189 13.56 -10.34 6.58
CA PRO A 189 14.59 -11.31 6.84
C PRO A 189 16.00 -10.85 6.48
N VAL A 190 16.32 -9.55 6.56
CA VAL A 190 17.69 -9.09 6.42
C VAL A 190 18.45 -9.61 7.63
N GLY A 191 18.72 -10.89 7.58
CA GLY A 191 19.41 -11.61 8.63
C GLY A 191 20.79 -11.03 8.90
N LYS A 192 21.58 -11.75 9.68
CA LYS A 192 22.96 -11.37 10.01
C LYS A 192 23.86 -11.11 8.79
N ASP A 193 23.41 -11.54 7.60
CA ASP A 193 24.20 -11.54 6.35
C ASP A 193 24.00 -10.30 5.48
N TYR A 194 23.04 -9.41 5.82
CA TYR A 194 22.73 -8.21 5.04
C TYR A 194 22.72 -6.96 5.90
N LYS A 195 22.83 -5.80 5.23
CA LYS A 195 22.73 -4.46 5.82
C LYS A 195 22.15 -3.48 4.80
N PHE A 196 21.77 -2.29 5.28
CA PHE A 196 21.51 -1.17 4.38
C PHE A 196 22.82 -0.64 3.79
N GLY A 197 22.87 -0.53 2.48
CA GLY A 197 24.00 0.02 1.72
C GLY A 197 23.98 1.55 1.72
N GLY A 198 24.25 2.19 2.88
CA GLY A 198 24.33 3.64 2.97
C GLY A 198 23.01 4.34 3.33
N PRO A 199 22.87 5.66 3.03
CA PRO A 199 21.70 6.45 3.35
C PRO A 199 20.47 6.03 2.54
N SER A 200 19.29 6.52 2.96
CA SER A 200 18.06 6.40 2.17
C SER A 200 18.18 7.20 0.86
N VAL A 201 17.59 6.64 -0.19
CA VAL A 201 17.41 7.34 -1.46
C VAL A 201 16.15 8.20 -1.34
N LYS A 202 16.22 9.45 -1.74
CA LYS A 202 15.14 10.42 -1.64
C LYS A 202 14.70 10.86 -3.04
N ASP A 203 13.42 10.80 -3.29
CA ASP A 203 12.73 11.40 -4.43
C ASP A 203 11.25 11.51 -4.08
N GLU A 204 10.83 12.67 -3.58
CA GLU A 204 9.44 12.89 -3.12
C GLU A 204 8.42 12.67 -4.24
N LYS A 205 8.78 13.00 -5.48
CA LYS A 205 7.89 12.86 -6.64
C LYS A 205 7.64 11.39 -6.97
N LEU A 206 8.66 10.55 -6.91
CA LEU A 206 8.55 9.13 -7.25
C LEU A 206 8.10 8.28 -6.07
N PHE A 207 8.66 8.49 -4.88
CA PHE A 207 8.34 7.66 -3.71
C PHE A 207 7.05 8.06 -3.00
N GLY A 208 6.56 9.32 -3.24
CA GLY A 208 5.30 9.79 -2.67
C GLY A 208 5.41 10.21 -1.20
N VAL A 209 4.26 10.31 -0.55
CA VAL A 209 4.13 10.89 0.81
C VAL A 209 3.93 9.83 1.90
N GLY A 210 4.03 8.57 1.58
CA GLY A 210 3.79 7.43 2.46
C GLY A 210 2.87 6.40 1.82
N THR A 211 2.39 5.47 2.60
CA THR A 211 1.58 4.31 2.19
C THR A 211 0.13 4.49 2.61
N GLY A 212 -0.81 4.07 1.76
CA GLY A 212 -2.25 4.10 2.05
C GLY A 212 -2.99 2.96 1.35
N MET A 213 -4.25 2.72 1.75
CA MET A 213 -5.11 1.80 1.01
C MET A 213 -5.53 2.43 -0.32
N GLY A 214 -5.38 1.67 -1.41
CA GLY A 214 -5.89 2.06 -2.72
C GLY A 214 -7.37 1.72 -2.88
N LEU A 215 -8.14 2.65 -3.47
CA LEU A 215 -9.59 2.54 -3.68
C LEU A 215 -9.96 3.05 -5.07
N ARG A 216 -11.12 2.67 -5.61
CA ARG A 216 -11.62 3.34 -6.82
C ARG A 216 -11.97 4.79 -6.51
N LYS A 217 -11.87 5.66 -7.50
CA LYS A 217 -12.15 7.10 -7.32
C LYS A 217 -13.57 7.40 -6.85
N ASP A 218 -14.51 6.52 -7.20
CA ASP A 218 -15.93 6.70 -6.88
C ASP A 218 -16.33 6.08 -5.51
N ASP A 219 -15.42 5.36 -4.84
CA ASP A 219 -15.68 4.71 -3.55
C ASP A 219 -15.47 5.69 -2.36
N ASN A 220 -16.05 6.89 -2.43
CA ASN A 220 -15.83 7.95 -1.44
C ASN A 220 -16.30 7.55 -0.04
N GLU A 221 -17.47 6.96 0.09
CA GLU A 221 -18.03 6.56 1.39
C GLU A 221 -17.17 5.51 2.08
N LEU A 222 -16.65 4.53 1.34
CA LEU A 222 -15.72 3.55 1.87
C LEU A 222 -14.41 4.21 2.32
N ARG A 223 -13.88 5.13 1.52
CA ARG A 223 -12.67 5.88 1.82
C ARG A 223 -12.80 6.70 3.12
N GLU A 224 -13.88 7.45 3.24
CA GLU A 224 -14.16 8.28 4.41
C GLU A 224 -14.35 7.42 5.67
N ALA A 225 -15.04 6.28 5.55
CA ALA A 225 -15.22 5.36 6.66
C ALA A 225 -13.88 4.74 7.12
N LEU A 226 -13.01 4.35 6.18
CA LEU A 226 -11.68 3.83 6.48
C LEU A 226 -10.79 4.90 7.13
N ASN A 227 -10.81 6.14 6.64
CA ASN A 227 -10.06 7.25 7.23
C ASN A 227 -10.52 7.55 8.65
N LYS A 228 -11.85 7.58 8.88
CA LYS A 228 -12.43 7.77 10.22
C LYS A 228 -12.00 6.62 11.15
N ALA A 229 -12.12 5.38 10.71
CA ALA A 229 -11.70 4.20 11.49
C ALA A 229 -10.21 4.27 11.84
N PHE A 230 -9.37 4.69 10.91
CA PHE A 230 -7.94 4.87 11.14
C PHE A 230 -7.65 5.98 12.15
N ALA A 231 -8.32 7.13 12.03
CA ALA A 231 -8.19 8.22 13.00
C ALA A 231 -8.58 7.77 14.42
N GLU A 232 -9.66 6.98 14.55
CA GLU A 232 -10.09 6.39 15.83
C GLU A 232 -9.03 5.41 16.38
N MET A 233 -8.42 4.57 15.53
CA MET A 233 -7.32 3.67 15.94
C MET A 233 -6.11 4.43 16.48
N ARG A 234 -5.79 5.57 15.86
CA ARG A 234 -4.73 6.46 16.33
C ARG A 234 -5.08 7.10 17.69
N ALA A 235 -6.31 7.57 17.82
CA ALA A 235 -6.75 8.23 19.02
C ALA A 235 -6.82 7.32 20.25
N ASP A 236 -7.21 6.05 20.08
CA ASP A 236 -7.36 5.09 21.19
C ASP A 236 -6.11 4.21 21.42
N GLY A 237 -5.02 4.44 20.68
CA GLY A 237 -3.75 3.71 20.81
C GLY A 237 -3.74 2.30 20.21
N THR A 238 -4.81 1.90 19.52
CA THR A 238 -4.86 0.57 18.87
C THR A 238 -3.82 0.46 17.76
N TYR A 239 -3.63 1.54 16.99
CA TYR A 239 -2.63 1.57 15.92
C TYR A 239 -1.21 1.35 16.46
N GLU A 240 -0.81 2.09 17.49
CA GLU A 240 0.52 2.00 18.09
C GLU A 240 0.75 0.61 18.71
N LYS A 241 -0.28 0.04 19.34
CA LYS A 241 -0.22 -1.33 19.87
C LYS A 241 -0.04 -2.37 18.77
N LEU A 242 -0.71 -2.17 17.64
CA LEU A 242 -0.59 -3.05 16.47
C LEU A 242 0.79 -2.90 15.83
N ALA A 243 1.25 -1.67 15.60
CA ALA A 243 2.55 -1.38 14.99
C ALA A 243 3.71 -1.97 15.81
N LYS A 244 3.66 -1.91 17.14
CA LYS A 244 4.68 -2.48 18.05
C LYS A 244 4.85 -3.99 17.96
N LYS A 245 3.90 -4.74 17.37
CA LYS A 245 4.10 -6.17 17.11
C LYS A 245 5.12 -6.42 15.99
N TYR A 246 5.25 -5.45 15.07
CA TYR A 246 6.04 -5.58 13.85
C TYR A 246 7.28 -4.69 13.83
N PHE A 247 7.21 -3.52 14.50
CA PHE A 247 8.23 -2.47 14.45
C PHE A 247 8.62 -2.02 15.86
N ASP A 248 9.89 -1.65 16.04
CA ASP A 248 10.45 -1.08 17.29
C ASP A 248 10.65 0.45 17.19
N PHE A 249 10.13 1.07 16.17
CA PHE A 249 10.16 2.50 15.89
C PHE A 249 8.77 2.99 15.47
N ASP A 250 8.57 4.31 15.42
CA ASP A 250 7.31 4.92 14.95
C ASP A 250 7.23 4.83 13.42
N VAL A 251 6.47 3.84 12.94
CA VAL A 251 6.25 3.62 11.50
C VAL A 251 5.36 4.69 10.86
N TYR A 252 4.59 5.45 11.66
CA TYR A 252 3.73 6.52 11.15
C TYR A 252 4.49 7.82 10.89
N GLY A 253 5.40 8.17 11.80
CA GLY A 253 6.19 9.41 11.74
C GLY A 253 7.27 9.39 10.66
N GLY A 254 7.79 8.24 10.31
CA GLY A 254 8.82 8.04 9.29
C GLY A 254 10.20 8.47 9.75
#